data_8cd0d1fd6c94a6aef2fd4d7189fca539
#
_entry.id   8cd0d1fd6c94a6aef2fd4d7189fca539
#
_cell.length_a   1.000
_cell.length_b   1.000
_cell.length_c   1.000
_cell.angle_alpha   90.00
_cell.angle_beta   90.00
_cell.angle_gamma   90.00
#
_symmetry.space_group_name_H-M   'P 1'
#
loop_
_entity.id
_entity.type
_entity.pdbx_description
1 polymer ?
#
loop_
_entity_poly.entity_id
_entity_poly.type
_entity_poly.pdbx_seq_one_letter_code
_entity_poly.pdbx_strand_id
1 'polypeptide(L)'
;MSFEEEFYAFLREHGISGGFTPVPITARSEAEAVAQQAELQALVGQTSFVVEDRWRSRPEQMRSRILSHSRVFTQVYARNCELRRIDKPTAAAFLKESHDYADALCRYRYGLFLKHLTGEKQYGSAKPGAAHSTIFTSSATTAGATVSHSAAGVSFLSPSPADSTILSHCAALEPGTLVAVAEFSNLRNLTLDGTRSRSCQWIRYASLPGVRVEGGMGKVLRGLLKDADPDDVMTYADLEWSDGRAYRALGFEFVDYRRPVLFRIDPLTWQRTAVDSRKGVSSPVGSPLWYMNFGSARYRLRLR
;
A
#
# COMPACT_ATOMS: atom_id res chain seq x y z
N MET A 1 20.72 11.21 12.47
CA MET A 1 19.28 11.12 12.79
C MET A 1 18.89 9.66 12.68
N SER A 2 18.19 9.10 13.67
CA SER A 2 17.69 7.72 13.58
C SER A 2 16.53 7.65 12.57
N PHE A 3 16.18 6.43 12.15
CA PHE A 3 15.01 6.22 11.30
C PHE A 3 13.73 6.79 11.92
N GLU A 4 13.51 6.55 13.21
CA GLU A 4 12.32 7.00 13.92
C GLU A 4 12.27 8.53 14.04
N GLU A 5 13.40 9.19 14.27
CA GLU A 5 13.48 10.65 14.27
C GLU A 5 13.11 11.25 12.92
N GLU A 6 13.65 10.69 11.83
CA GLU A 6 13.32 11.09 10.45
C GLU A 6 11.83 10.88 10.14
N PHE A 7 11.30 9.72 10.53
CA PHE A 7 9.90 9.35 10.32
C PHE A 7 8.95 10.31 11.06
N TYR A 8 9.17 10.55 12.36
CA TYR A 8 8.32 11.47 13.12
C TYR A 8 8.51 12.94 12.71
N ALA A 9 9.69 13.33 12.25
CA ALA A 9 9.90 14.66 11.65
C ALA A 9 9.03 14.83 10.41
N PHE A 10 9.03 13.84 9.50
CA PHE A 10 8.19 13.83 8.31
C PHE A 10 6.69 13.91 8.65
N LEU A 11 6.20 13.13 9.63
CA LEU A 11 4.80 13.21 10.02
C LEU A 11 4.42 14.59 10.55
N ARG A 12 5.27 15.20 11.40
CA ARG A 12 5.04 16.56 11.94
C ARG A 12 5.03 17.61 10.85
N GLU A 13 5.96 17.54 9.91
CA GLU A 13 6.05 18.46 8.75
C GLU A 13 4.75 18.48 7.93
N HIS A 14 4.09 17.33 7.82
CA HIS A 14 2.84 17.18 7.05
C HIS A 14 1.57 17.23 7.91
N GLY A 15 1.68 17.55 9.21
CA GLY A 15 0.52 17.62 10.10
C GLY A 15 -0.19 16.27 10.32
N ILE A 16 0.52 15.15 10.17
CA ILE A 16 -0.03 13.80 10.33
C ILE A 16 0.13 13.36 11.77
N SER A 17 -0.98 13.13 12.48
CA SER A 17 -1.00 12.85 13.92
C SER A 17 -1.08 11.38 14.30
N GLY A 18 -1.22 10.45 13.36
CA GLY A 18 -1.34 9.01 13.70
C GLY A 18 -1.66 8.11 12.52
N GLY A 19 -1.96 6.85 12.82
CA GLY A 19 -2.29 5.82 11.83
C GLY A 19 -1.09 5.05 11.27
N PHE A 20 0.13 5.36 11.76
CA PHE A 20 1.37 4.71 11.32
C PHE A 20 2.24 4.35 12.51
N THR A 21 2.89 3.19 12.42
CA THR A 21 3.86 2.71 13.41
C THR A 21 5.19 2.46 12.71
N PRO A 22 6.28 3.15 13.10
CA PRO A 22 7.60 2.86 12.59
C PRO A 22 8.09 1.50 13.11
N VAL A 23 8.74 0.73 12.24
CA VAL A 23 9.32 -0.57 12.59
C VAL A 23 10.81 -0.54 12.25
N PRO A 24 11.67 -0.20 13.23
CA PRO A 24 13.11 -0.24 13.04
C PRO A 24 13.58 -1.68 12.88
N ILE A 25 14.58 -1.91 12.03
CA ILE A 25 15.16 -3.23 11.80
C ILE A 25 16.42 -3.37 12.65
N THR A 26 16.26 -3.94 13.84
CA THR A 26 17.35 -4.14 14.81
C THR A 26 17.75 -5.59 14.98
N ALA A 27 16.88 -6.53 14.56
CA ALA A 27 17.12 -7.97 14.75
C ALA A 27 18.36 -8.46 14.02
N ARG A 28 19.20 -9.22 14.73
CA ARG A 28 20.44 -9.84 14.25
C ARG A 28 20.30 -11.34 14.04
N SER A 29 19.15 -11.91 14.41
CA SER A 29 18.82 -13.33 14.27
C SER A 29 17.36 -13.52 13.86
N GLU A 30 17.06 -14.72 13.35
CA GLU A 30 15.66 -15.12 13.04
C GLU A 30 14.77 -15.04 14.29
N ALA A 31 15.29 -15.51 15.43
CA ALA A 31 14.53 -15.52 16.69
C ALA A 31 14.15 -14.12 17.15
N GLU A 32 15.08 -13.15 17.02
CA GLU A 32 14.79 -11.74 17.34
C GLU A 32 13.77 -11.13 16.40
N ALA A 33 13.83 -11.44 15.09
CA ALA A 33 12.84 -10.95 14.11
C ALA A 33 11.44 -11.52 14.38
N VAL A 34 11.34 -12.80 14.79
CA VAL A 34 10.09 -13.44 15.20
C VAL A 34 9.53 -12.77 16.47
N ALA A 35 10.39 -12.52 17.46
CA ALA A 35 9.99 -11.85 18.71
C ALA A 35 9.46 -10.44 18.44
N GLN A 36 10.19 -9.64 17.65
CA GLN A 36 9.77 -8.29 17.26
C GLN A 36 8.42 -8.29 16.55
N GLN A 37 8.21 -9.21 15.61
CA GLN A 37 6.93 -9.36 14.90
C GLN A 37 5.80 -9.72 15.86
N ALA A 38 6.05 -10.64 16.82
CA ALA A 38 5.05 -11.07 17.81
C ALA A 38 4.60 -9.92 18.72
N GLU A 39 5.51 -9.03 19.14
CA GLU A 39 5.20 -7.85 19.94
C GLU A 39 4.27 -6.89 19.20
N LEU A 40 4.45 -6.72 17.90
CA LEU A 40 3.67 -5.81 17.08
C LEU A 40 2.38 -6.43 16.53
N GLN A 41 2.19 -7.76 16.66
CA GLN A 41 1.08 -8.49 16.05
C GLN A 41 -0.30 -7.96 16.47
N ALA A 42 -0.45 -7.50 17.71
CA ALA A 42 -1.71 -6.94 18.21
C ALA A 42 -2.13 -5.64 17.51
N LEU A 43 -1.18 -4.93 16.88
CA LEU A 43 -1.43 -3.68 16.17
C LEU A 43 -1.87 -3.88 14.71
N VAL A 44 -1.82 -5.11 14.19
CA VAL A 44 -2.25 -5.42 12.83
C VAL A 44 -3.72 -5.03 12.63
N GLY A 45 -3.99 -4.26 11.58
CA GLY A 45 -5.33 -3.71 11.27
C GLY A 45 -5.70 -2.44 12.04
N GLN A 46 -4.92 -2.03 13.05
CA GLN A 46 -5.11 -0.78 13.79
C GLN A 46 -4.23 0.35 13.24
N THR A 47 -3.09 0.01 12.66
CA THR A 47 -2.11 0.95 12.11
C THR A 47 -1.51 0.41 10.80
N SER A 48 -0.88 1.27 10.04
CA SER A 48 0.00 0.87 8.93
C SER A 48 1.44 0.86 9.42
N PHE A 49 2.18 -0.22 9.16
CA PHE A 49 3.57 -0.35 9.57
C PHE A 49 4.51 0.24 8.52
N VAL A 50 5.35 1.17 8.95
CA VAL A 50 6.39 1.76 8.12
C VAL A 50 7.72 1.12 8.49
N VAL A 51 8.17 0.18 7.67
CA VAL A 51 9.36 -0.62 7.96
C VAL A 51 10.62 0.10 7.46
N GLU A 52 11.67 0.13 8.28
CA GLU A 52 12.88 0.91 8.04
C GLU A 52 13.55 0.59 6.69
N ASP A 53 13.62 -0.67 6.28
CA ASP A 53 14.25 -1.04 5.01
C ASP A 53 13.53 -0.43 3.79
N ARG A 54 12.20 -0.33 3.85
CA ARG A 54 11.41 0.34 2.81
C ARG A 54 11.60 1.84 2.84
N TRP A 55 11.66 2.43 4.04
CA TRP A 55 11.94 3.85 4.21
C TRP A 55 13.30 4.24 3.65
N ARG A 56 14.33 3.40 3.88
CA ARG A 56 15.71 3.62 3.42
C ARG A 56 15.90 3.32 1.93
N SER A 57 15.38 2.19 1.46
CA SER A 57 15.58 1.76 0.06
C SER A 57 14.66 2.45 -0.94
N ARG A 58 13.50 2.96 -0.50
CA ARG A 58 12.46 3.56 -1.37
C ARG A 58 11.76 4.76 -0.69
N PRO A 59 12.51 5.80 -0.32
CA PRO A 59 12.01 6.90 0.50
C PRO A 59 10.83 7.64 -0.16
N GLU A 60 10.89 7.95 -1.44
CA GLU A 60 9.85 8.69 -2.15
C GLU A 60 8.53 7.91 -2.23
N GLN A 61 8.60 6.61 -2.55
CA GLN A 61 7.41 5.76 -2.59
C GLN A 61 6.77 5.65 -1.21
N MET A 62 7.57 5.48 -0.16
CA MET A 62 7.09 5.33 1.21
C MET A 62 6.42 6.61 1.71
N ARG A 63 7.05 7.77 1.48
CA ARG A 63 6.49 9.08 1.82
C ARG A 63 5.18 9.34 1.07
N SER A 64 5.16 9.13 -0.24
CA SER A 64 3.96 9.27 -1.06
C SER A 64 2.82 8.36 -0.59
N ARG A 65 3.13 7.14 -0.15
CA ARG A 65 2.15 6.19 0.37
C ARG A 65 1.56 6.65 1.71
N ILE A 66 2.39 7.17 2.62
CA ILE A 66 1.94 7.78 3.88
C ILE A 66 1.01 8.97 3.60
N LEU A 67 1.42 9.89 2.74
CA LEU A 67 0.62 11.05 2.33
C LEU A 67 -0.73 10.60 1.75
N SER A 68 -0.73 9.61 0.86
CA SER A 68 -1.94 9.06 0.26
C SER A 68 -2.89 8.43 1.31
N HIS A 69 -2.37 7.71 2.29
CA HIS A 69 -3.15 7.18 3.41
C HIS A 69 -3.69 8.29 4.32
N SER A 70 -2.96 9.40 4.44
CA SER A 70 -3.35 10.61 5.19
C SER A 70 -4.26 11.55 4.39
N ARG A 71 -4.74 11.13 3.23
CA ARG A 71 -5.60 11.91 2.32
C ARG A 71 -4.93 13.14 1.69
N VAL A 72 -3.62 13.15 1.59
CA VAL A 72 -2.85 14.15 0.88
C VAL A 72 -2.53 13.63 -0.53
N PHE A 73 -3.32 13.97 -1.52
CA PHE A 73 -3.18 13.53 -2.91
C PHE A 73 -4.04 14.37 -3.86
N THR A 74 -3.70 14.34 -5.15
CA THR A 74 -4.57 14.82 -6.23
C THR A 74 -5.59 13.73 -6.58
N GLN A 75 -6.88 14.05 -6.50
CA GLN A 75 -7.95 13.11 -6.82
C GLN A 75 -8.27 13.11 -8.31
N VAL A 76 -8.19 11.93 -8.91
CA VAL A 76 -8.65 11.66 -10.29
C VAL A 76 -9.80 10.67 -10.25
N TYR A 77 -10.85 10.91 -11.02
CA TYR A 77 -11.96 9.97 -11.12
C TYR A 77 -11.75 8.98 -12.27
N ALA A 78 -11.97 7.71 -12.04
CA ALA A 78 -11.84 6.67 -13.06
C ALA A 78 -12.75 6.88 -14.29
N ARG A 79 -13.89 7.57 -14.15
CA ARG A 79 -14.75 7.97 -15.28
C ARG A 79 -14.03 8.90 -16.28
N ASN A 80 -13.07 9.68 -15.78
CA ASN A 80 -12.24 10.59 -16.57
C ASN A 80 -11.01 9.92 -17.15
N CYS A 81 -10.84 8.63 -16.92
CA CYS A 81 -9.73 7.85 -17.46
C CYS A 81 -10.23 6.89 -18.54
N GLU A 82 -9.38 6.60 -19.49
CA GLU A 82 -9.53 5.50 -20.44
C GLU A 82 -8.80 4.27 -19.91
N LEU A 83 -9.44 3.10 -20.00
CA LEU A 83 -8.81 1.82 -19.71
C LEU A 83 -8.20 1.27 -20.97
N ARG A 84 -6.90 0.97 -20.96
CA ARG A 84 -6.19 0.34 -22.07
C ARG A 84 -5.40 -0.86 -21.60
N ARG A 85 -5.24 -1.85 -22.47
CA ARG A 85 -4.20 -2.88 -22.31
C ARG A 85 -2.85 -2.20 -22.55
N ILE A 86 -1.87 -2.52 -21.72
CA ILE A 86 -0.50 -2.02 -21.83
C ILE A 86 0.49 -3.18 -21.94
N ASP A 87 1.65 -2.91 -22.49
CA ASP A 87 2.74 -3.87 -22.58
C ASP A 87 3.52 -4.01 -21.26
N LYS A 88 4.41 -4.99 -21.24
CA LYS A 88 5.25 -5.26 -20.08
C LYS A 88 6.21 -4.11 -19.74
N PRO A 89 6.95 -3.53 -20.71
CA PRO A 89 7.85 -2.40 -20.45
C PRO A 89 7.14 -1.21 -19.80
N THR A 90 5.98 -0.81 -20.31
CA THR A 90 5.18 0.29 -19.77
C THR A 90 4.74 0.02 -18.34
N ALA A 91 4.23 -1.20 -18.07
CA ALA A 91 3.82 -1.58 -16.71
C ALA A 91 5.00 -1.62 -15.74
N ALA A 92 6.12 -2.20 -16.16
CA ALA A 92 7.32 -2.32 -15.34
C ALA A 92 7.92 -0.95 -14.99
N ALA A 93 7.99 -0.02 -15.94
CA ALA A 93 8.47 1.34 -15.72
C ALA A 93 7.60 2.06 -14.68
N PHE A 94 6.27 2.00 -14.83
CA PHE A 94 5.34 2.62 -13.89
C PHE A 94 5.42 2.00 -12.50
N LEU A 95 5.44 0.66 -12.40
CA LEU A 95 5.47 -0.04 -11.11
C LEU A 95 6.81 0.11 -10.38
N LYS A 96 7.91 0.32 -11.08
CA LYS A 96 9.21 0.61 -10.48
C LYS A 96 9.16 1.84 -9.58
N GLU A 97 8.40 2.85 -9.98
CA GLU A 97 8.25 4.12 -9.25
C GLU A 97 7.07 4.13 -8.27
N SER A 98 6.05 3.30 -8.52
CA SER A 98 4.76 3.39 -7.81
C SER A 98 4.43 2.19 -6.93
N HIS A 99 5.25 1.11 -6.93
CA HIS A 99 4.96 -0.13 -6.20
C HIS A 99 6.20 -0.73 -5.56
N ASP A 100 6.05 -1.35 -4.36
CA ASP A 100 7.15 -1.93 -3.59
C ASP A 100 7.83 -3.13 -4.26
N TYR A 101 7.13 -3.81 -5.15
CA TYR A 101 7.63 -4.99 -5.83
C TYR A 101 7.74 -4.72 -7.33
N ALA A 102 8.83 -5.22 -7.94
CA ALA A 102 9.04 -5.17 -9.38
C ALA A 102 7.95 -5.94 -10.16
N ASP A 103 7.98 -5.83 -11.50
CA ASP A 103 7.09 -6.53 -12.44
C ASP A 103 6.90 -8.02 -12.09
N ALA A 104 5.70 -8.53 -12.31
CA ALA A 104 5.35 -9.93 -12.09
C ALA A 104 5.11 -10.68 -13.39
N LEU A 105 5.20 -12.02 -13.31
CA LEU A 105 4.72 -12.89 -14.37
C LEU A 105 3.19 -12.77 -14.45
N CYS A 106 2.71 -11.91 -15.34
CA CYS A 106 1.29 -11.67 -15.53
C CYS A 106 0.93 -11.65 -17.03
N ARG A 107 -0.33 -11.93 -17.35
CA ARG A 107 -0.86 -11.90 -18.72
C ARG A 107 -1.64 -10.63 -19.00
N TYR A 108 -2.41 -10.18 -18.02
CA TYR A 108 -3.31 -9.05 -18.21
C TYR A 108 -2.73 -7.83 -17.48
N ARG A 109 -2.35 -6.81 -18.27
CA ARG A 109 -1.85 -5.53 -17.79
C ARG A 109 -2.75 -4.43 -18.29
N TYR A 110 -3.24 -3.61 -17.38
CA TYR A 110 -4.12 -2.49 -17.68
C TYR A 110 -3.53 -1.19 -17.16
N GLY A 111 -3.63 -0.16 -17.99
CA GLY A 111 -3.34 1.23 -17.62
C GLY A 111 -4.62 2.06 -17.62
N LEU A 112 -4.73 2.97 -16.68
CA LEU A 112 -5.72 4.05 -16.68
C LEU A 112 -5.04 5.32 -17.17
N PHE A 113 -5.49 5.83 -18.31
CA PHE A 113 -4.97 7.05 -18.94
C PHE A 113 -5.97 8.19 -18.76
N LEU A 114 -5.50 9.31 -18.26
CA LEU A 114 -6.33 10.50 -18.08
C LEU A 114 -6.85 11.00 -19.42
N LYS A 115 -8.16 11.26 -19.55
CA LYS A 115 -8.77 11.83 -20.74
C LYS A 115 -8.97 13.34 -20.64
N HIS A 116 -9.48 13.77 -19.50
CA HIS A 116 -9.75 15.18 -19.21
C HIS A 116 -9.52 15.46 -17.73
N LEU A 117 -9.05 16.65 -17.45
CA LEU A 117 -9.11 17.25 -16.11
C LEU A 117 -10.48 17.90 -15.95
N THR A 118 -11.35 17.34 -15.14
CA THR A 118 -12.58 18.02 -14.72
C THR A 118 -12.40 18.48 -13.28
N GLY A 119 -12.26 19.79 -13.09
CA GLY A 119 -12.31 20.47 -11.79
C GLY A 119 -11.34 19.87 -10.77
N GLU A 120 -10.14 20.41 -10.69
CA GLU A 120 -9.17 20.07 -9.65
C GLU A 120 -9.76 20.31 -8.27
N LYS A 121 -10.15 19.24 -7.59
CA LYS A 121 -10.22 19.26 -6.14
C LYS A 121 -8.84 18.80 -5.63
N GLN A 122 -7.94 19.75 -5.46
CA GLN A 122 -6.78 19.55 -4.63
C GLN A 122 -7.26 19.32 -3.19
N TYR A 123 -7.14 18.09 -2.72
CA TYR A 123 -7.19 17.80 -1.29
C TYR A 123 -5.81 18.06 -0.70
N GLY A 124 -5.52 19.31 -0.47
CA GLY A 124 -4.27 19.80 0.09
C GLY A 124 -4.55 20.96 1.03
N SER A 125 -5.04 20.63 2.16
CA SER A 125 -4.84 21.18 3.50
C SER A 125 -5.77 20.39 4.41
N ALA A 126 -5.20 19.57 5.27
CA ALA A 126 -5.96 19.00 6.36
C ALA A 126 -6.52 20.16 7.19
N LYS A 127 -7.82 20.46 7.05
CA LYS A 127 -8.50 21.25 8.08
C LYS A 127 -8.37 20.43 9.38
N PRO A 128 -7.77 20.98 10.44
CA PRO A 128 -7.78 20.30 11.72
C PRO A 128 -9.23 20.23 12.19
N GLY A 129 -9.79 19.02 12.29
CA GLY A 129 -11.12 18.86 12.89
C GLY A 129 -12.11 17.90 12.26
N ALA A 130 -11.72 17.02 11.36
CA ALA A 130 -12.59 15.92 10.91
C ALA A 130 -11.89 14.57 11.08
N ALA A 131 -11.62 14.22 12.32
CA ALA A 131 -11.35 12.84 12.70
C ALA A 131 -12.68 12.06 12.58
N HIS A 132 -12.93 11.42 11.45
CA HIS A 132 -13.83 10.29 11.43
C HIS A 132 -13.09 9.11 12.09
N SER A 133 -13.11 9.12 13.43
CA SER A 133 -12.86 7.93 14.22
C SER A 133 -14.03 6.96 13.96
N THR A 134 -13.82 5.98 13.11
CA THR A 134 -14.64 4.79 13.16
C THR A 134 -14.08 3.95 14.29
N ILE A 135 -14.46 4.32 15.52
CA ILE A 135 -14.26 3.53 16.71
C ILE A 135 -15.12 2.29 16.57
N PHE A 136 -14.50 1.12 16.60
CA PHE A 136 -15.17 -0.10 16.98
C PHE A 136 -15.56 0.05 18.46
N THR A 137 -16.85 0.26 18.73
CA THR A 137 -17.38 0.19 20.08
C THR A 137 -17.45 -1.26 20.51
N SER A 138 -16.46 -1.69 21.27
CA SER A 138 -16.69 -2.72 22.29
C SER A 138 -17.04 -1.97 23.58
N SER A 139 -18.24 -2.18 24.06
CA SER A 139 -18.76 -1.64 25.29
C SER A 139 -17.95 -2.13 26.50
N ALA A 140 -17.26 -1.21 27.17
CA ALA A 140 -16.89 -1.35 28.56
C ALA A 140 -17.02 0.02 29.23
N THR A 141 -18.02 0.12 30.09
CA THR A 141 -18.35 1.25 30.94
C THR A 141 -17.24 1.43 32.00
N THR A 142 -16.63 2.60 32.12
CA THR A 142 -16.29 3.19 33.42
C THR A 142 -15.97 4.69 33.32
N ALA A 143 -16.29 5.39 34.40
CA ALA A 143 -16.52 6.79 34.61
C ALA A 143 -15.31 7.73 34.51
N GLY A 144 -15.57 8.95 34.05
CA GLY A 144 -15.20 10.23 34.69
C GLY A 144 -13.74 10.67 34.64
N ALA A 145 -13.45 11.69 33.79
CA ALA A 145 -12.68 12.89 34.18
C ALA A 145 -12.67 13.91 33.01
N THR A 146 -13.24 15.06 33.25
CA THR A 146 -13.18 16.27 32.41
C THR A 146 -11.81 16.95 32.58
N VAL A 147 -11.10 17.19 31.46
CA VAL A 147 -9.98 18.13 31.40
C VAL A 147 -10.15 19.04 30.19
N SER A 148 -10.37 20.30 30.49
CA SER A 148 -10.40 21.41 29.52
C SER A 148 -8.98 21.82 29.13
N HIS A 149 -8.68 21.90 27.84
CA HIS A 149 -7.47 22.51 27.31
C HIS A 149 -7.78 23.57 26.26
N SER A 150 -7.27 24.76 26.52
CA SER A 150 -7.38 25.98 25.76
C SER A 150 -6.65 25.89 24.41
N ALA A 151 -7.24 26.52 23.39
CA ALA A 151 -6.67 26.65 22.05
C ALA A 151 -5.44 27.57 22.03
N ALA A 152 -4.30 27.04 21.58
CA ALA A 152 -3.13 27.82 21.17
C ALA A 152 -3.07 27.79 19.64
N GLY A 153 -2.92 28.98 19.03
CA GLY A 153 -2.89 29.18 17.58
C GLY A 153 -1.72 28.49 16.90
N VAL A 154 -1.98 27.80 15.81
CA VAL A 154 -0.98 27.16 14.95
C VAL A 154 -0.74 28.06 13.75
N SER A 155 0.46 28.62 13.65
CA SER A 155 0.94 29.34 12.47
C SER A 155 1.21 28.35 11.32
N PHE A 156 0.70 28.68 10.14
CA PHE A 156 0.95 27.91 8.92
C PHE A 156 2.40 28.10 8.48
N LEU A 157 3.18 27.02 8.46
CA LEU A 157 4.49 26.98 7.82
C LEU A 157 4.31 26.60 6.34
N SER A 158 5.04 27.30 5.46
CA SER A 158 5.10 27.01 4.04
C SER A 158 5.79 25.67 3.79
N PRO A 159 5.40 24.89 2.75
CA PRO A 159 6.00 23.59 2.48
C PRO A 159 7.50 23.68 2.17
N SER A 160 8.25 22.68 2.65
CA SER A 160 9.70 22.55 2.46
C SER A 160 10.06 22.23 1.00
N PRO A 161 11.29 22.59 0.53
CA PRO A 161 11.74 22.26 -0.84
C PRO A 161 11.74 20.77 -1.20
N ALA A 162 11.84 19.86 -0.21
CA ALA A 162 11.75 18.42 -0.43
C ALA A 162 10.31 17.96 -0.77
N ASP A 163 9.28 18.71 -0.31
CA ASP A 163 7.88 18.46 -0.63
C ASP A 163 7.53 18.88 -2.05
N SER A 164 8.27 19.85 -2.61
CA SER A 164 8.04 20.31 -3.98
C SER A 164 8.22 19.18 -4.99
N THR A 165 9.06 18.18 -4.72
CA THR A 165 9.31 17.06 -5.64
C THR A 165 8.14 16.06 -5.64
N ILE A 166 7.55 15.74 -4.50
CA ILE A 166 6.38 14.82 -4.43
C ILE A 166 5.12 15.52 -4.97
N LEU A 167 4.95 16.81 -4.65
CA LEU A 167 3.83 17.61 -5.15
C LEU A 167 4.04 18.09 -6.60
N SER A 168 5.30 18.22 -7.08
CA SER A 168 5.58 18.59 -8.48
C SER A 168 5.16 17.53 -9.49
N HIS A 169 5.15 16.24 -9.09
CA HIS A 169 4.54 15.19 -9.92
C HIS A 169 3.03 15.36 -10.05
N CYS A 170 2.38 16.04 -9.11
CA CYS A 170 0.94 16.35 -9.19
C CYS A 170 0.65 17.57 -10.09
N ALA A 171 1.64 18.43 -10.36
CA ALA A 171 1.46 19.71 -11.05
C ALA A 171 1.30 19.58 -12.57
N ALA A 172 1.50 18.39 -13.15
CA ALA A 172 1.47 18.19 -14.61
C ALA A 172 0.62 16.97 -15.03
N LEU A 173 -0.59 16.83 -14.47
CA LEU A 173 -1.54 15.85 -14.99
C LEU A 173 -2.14 16.37 -16.29
N GLU A 174 -1.68 15.85 -17.42
CA GLU A 174 -2.19 16.17 -18.74
C GLU A 174 -3.04 15.02 -19.30
N PRO A 175 -3.94 15.30 -20.24
CA PRO A 175 -4.60 14.24 -21.01
C PRO A 175 -3.56 13.30 -21.64
N GLY A 176 -3.78 12.00 -21.50
CA GLY A 176 -2.83 10.96 -21.92
C GLY A 176 -1.90 10.46 -20.82
N THR A 177 -1.82 11.13 -19.65
CA THR A 177 -1.00 10.66 -18.52
C THR A 177 -1.50 9.31 -18.01
N LEU A 178 -0.58 8.35 -17.85
CA LEU A 178 -0.85 7.05 -17.20
C LEU A 178 -0.90 7.26 -15.67
N VAL A 179 -2.09 7.15 -15.08
CA VAL A 179 -2.34 7.48 -13.65
C VAL A 179 -2.51 6.28 -12.75
N ALA A 180 -2.74 5.08 -13.30
CA ALA A 180 -2.73 3.83 -12.53
C ALA A 180 -2.45 2.63 -13.42
N VAL A 181 -1.86 1.59 -12.80
CA VAL A 181 -1.58 0.30 -13.44
C VAL A 181 -2.13 -0.84 -12.59
N ALA A 182 -2.67 -1.86 -13.25
CA ALA A 182 -3.09 -3.12 -12.63
C ALA A 182 -2.51 -4.31 -13.39
N GLU A 183 -2.10 -5.35 -12.64
CA GLU A 183 -1.57 -6.59 -13.17
C GLU A 183 -2.34 -7.81 -12.65
N PHE A 184 -2.68 -8.72 -13.57
CA PHE A 184 -3.38 -9.96 -13.27
C PHE A 184 -2.67 -11.15 -13.92
N SER A 185 -2.70 -12.29 -13.24
CA SER A 185 -2.09 -13.54 -13.70
C SER A 185 -2.76 -14.11 -14.95
N ASN A 186 -2.17 -15.17 -15.50
CA ASN A 186 -2.90 -16.09 -16.38
C ASN A 186 -4.07 -16.72 -15.64
N LEU A 187 -5.11 -17.10 -16.37
CA LEU A 187 -6.13 -18.02 -15.88
C LEU A 187 -5.50 -19.37 -15.57
N ARG A 188 -5.86 -19.92 -14.42
CA ARG A 188 -5.46 -21.27 -13.97
C ARG A 188 -6.70 -22.08 -13.67
N ASN A 189 -6.74 -23.32 -14.17
CA ASN A 189 -7.75 -24.26 -13.76
C ASN A 189 -7.36 -24.81 -12.39
N LEU A 190 -8.19 -24.54 -11.41
CA LEU A 190 -8.05 -25.02 -10.04
C LEU A 190 -9.28 -25.86 -9.69
N THR A 191 -9.13 -26.81 -8.76
CA THR A 191 -10.27 -27.45 -8.12
C THR A 191 -10.50 -26.75 -6.78
N LEU A 192 -11.64 -26.09 -6.64
CA LEU A 192 -12.03 -25.34 -5.46
C LEU A 192 -13.32 -25.95 -4.94
N ASP A 193 -13.31 -26.41 -3.69
CA ASP A 193 -14.48 -27.04 -3.06
C ASP A 193 -15.09 -28.17 -3.93
N GLY A 194 -14.21 -28.97 -4.60
CA GLY A 194 -14.60 -30.05 -5.51
C GLY A 194 -15.04 -29.60 -6.92
N THR A 195 -15.16 -28.30 -7.18
CA THR A 195 -15.60 -27.75 -8.46
C THR A 195 -14.41 -27.21 -9.24
N ARG A 196 -14.37 -27.46 -10.56
CA ARG A 196 -13.36 -26.90 -11.45
C ARG A 196 -13.65 -25.42 -11.69
N SER A 197 -12.66 -24.57 -11.43
CA SER A 197 -12.75 -23.11 -11.53
C SER A 197 -11.59 -22.54 -12.34
N ARG A 198 -11.88 -21.60 -13.25
CA ARG A 198 -10.89 -20.80 -14.00
C ARG A 198 -10.54 -19.57 -13.20
N SER A 199 -9.54 -19.69 -12.33
CA SER A 199 -9.14 -18.67 -11.37
C SER A 199 -8.10 -17.72 -11.94
N CYS A 200 -8.23 -16.43 -11.62
CA CYS A 200 -7.27 -15.38 -11.92
C CYS A 200 -6.78 -14.72 -10.63
N GLN A 201 -5.50 -14.38 -10.55
CA GLN A 201 -4.98 -13.62 -9.43
C GLN A 201 -4.81 -12.14 -9.81
N TRP A 202 -5.40 -11.23 -9.05
CA TRP A 202 -5.04 -9.82 -9.07
C TRP A 202 -3.74 -9.64 -8.31
N ILE A 203 -2.65 -9.38 -9.02
CA ILE A 203 -1.30 -9.38 -8.46
C ILE A 203 -0.94 -8.00 -7.90
N ARG A 204 -1.24 -6.93 -8.66
CA ARG A 204 -0.85 -5.55 -8.31
C ARG A 204 -1.88 -4.52 -8.76
N TYR A 205 -1.93 -3.46 -7.98
CA TYR A 205 -2.55 -2.19 -8.36
C TYR A 205 -1.74 -1.05 -7.76
N ALA A 206 -1.35 -0.10 -8.57
CA ALA A 206 -0.70 1.12 -8.11
C ALA A 206 -1.27 2.33 -8.84
N SER A 207 -1.37 3.45 -8.14
CA SER A 207 -1.59 4.77 -8.73
C SER A 207 -0.27 5.51 -8.80
N LEU A 208 -0.19 6.51 -9.68
CA LEU A 208 0.95 7.43 -9.75
C LEU A 208 1.18 8.07 -8.37
N PRO A 209 2.43 8.22 -7.89
CA PRO A 209 2.73 8.89 -6.63
C PRO A 209 2.04 10.24 -6.52
N GLY A 210 1.43 10.54 -5.36
CA GLY A 210 0.65 11.75 -5.16
C GLY A 210 -0.72 11.80 -5.85
N VAL A 211 -1.12 10.75 -6.58
CA VAL A 211 -2.43 10.66 -7.26
C VAL A 211 -3.26 9.51 -6.71
N ARG A 212 -4.54 9.74 -6.51
CA ARG A 212 -5.52 8.70 -6.20
C ARG A 212 -6.59 8.63 -7.27
N VAL A 213 -6.75 7.44 -7.88
CA VAL A 213 -7.78 7.22 -8.89
C VAL A 213 -9.02 6.60 -8.25
N GLU A 214 -10.00 7.46 -7.93
CA GLU A 214 -11.25 7.03 -7.31
C GLU A 214 -12.08 6.18 -8.29
N GLY A 215 -12.47 4.98 -7.84
CA GLY A 215 -13.11 3.98 -8.70
C GLY A 215 -12.17 3.26 -9.68
N GLY A 216 -10.85 3.55 -9.62
CA GLY A 216 -9.85 2.95 -10.52
C GLY A 216 -9.79 1.43 -10.41
N MET A 217 -9.72 0.90 -9.20
CA MET A 217 -9.72 -0.55 -8.96
C MET A 217 -10.96 -1.23 -9.57
N GLY A 218 -12.15 -0.68 -9.37
CA GLY A 218 -13.37 -1.23 -9.96
C GLY A 218 -13.38 -1.18 -11.49
N LYS A 219 -12.76 -0.14 -12.08
CA LYS A 219 -12.68 -0.02 -13.53
C LYS A 219 -11.74 -1.06 -14.16
N VAL A 220 -10.56 -1.29 -13.58
CA VAL A 220 -9.63 -2.30 -14.08
C VAL A 220 -10.16 -3.72 -13.86
N LEU A 221 -10.86 -3.97 -12.75
CA LEU A 221 -11.53 -5.25 -12.50
C LEU A 221 -12.58 -5.55 -13.58
N ARG A 222 -13.46 -4.61 -13.89
CA ARG A 222 -14.45 -4.77 -14.97
C ARG A 222 -13.79 -5.04 -16.32
N GLY A 223 -12.63 -4.40 -16.61
CA GLY A 223 -11.84 -4.68 -17.79
C GLY A 223 -11.35 -6.12 -17.85
N LEU A 224 -10.80 -6.62 -16.74
CA LEU A 224 -10.38 -8.02 -16.63
C LEU A 224 -11.56 -8.97 -16.85
N LEU A 225 -12.69 -8.74 -16.18
CA LEU A 225 -13.88 -9.62 -16.30
C LEU A 225 -14.36 -9.72 -17.75
N LYS A 226 -14.35 -8.60 -18.46
CA LYS A 226 -14.71 -8.57 -19.89
C LYS A 226 -13.71 -9.33 -20.79
N ASP A 227 -12.40 -9.20 -20.51
CA ASP A 227 -11.37 -9.74 -21.41
C ASP A 227 -11.04 -11.21 -21.11
N ALA A 228 -11.14 -11.64 -19.86
CA ALA A 228 -10.67 -12.95 -19.40
C ALA A 228 -11.80 -13.91 -19.02
N ASP A 229 -12.97 -13.38 -18.64
CA ASP A 229 -14.14 -14.15 -18.19
C ASP A 229 -13.76 -15.25 -17.17
N PRO A 230 -13.13 -14.90 -16.03
CA PRO A 230 -12.77 -15.87 -15.00
C PRO A 230 -14.00 -16.32 -14.22
N ASP A 231 -13.93 -17.48 -13.55
CA ASP A 231 -14.96 -17.92 -12.62
C ASP A 231 -14.75 -17.32 -11.22
N ASP A 232 -13.49 -16.99 -10.89
CA ASP A 232 -13.13 -16.25 -9.68
C ASP A 232 -11.88 -15.38 -9.87
N VAL A 233 -11.76 -14.36 -9.02
CA VAL A 233 -10.56 -13.54 -8.90
C VAL A 233 -10.07 -13.57 -7.46
N MET A 234 -8.79 -13.91 -7.27
CA MET A 234 -8.15 -13.96 -5.97
C MET A 234 -7.13 -12.83 -5.83
N THR A 235 -6.96 -12.31 -4.60
CA THR A 235 -5.95 -11.28 -4.30
C THR A 235 -5.46 -11.40 -2.86
N TYR A 236 -4.41 -10.63 -2.55
CA TYR A 236 -3.81 -10.56 -1.21
C TYR A 236 -3.69 -9.10 -0.77
N ALA A 237 -4.11 -8.84 0.46
CA ALA A 237 -3.82 -7.58 1.15
C ALA A 237 -2.61 -7.77 2.05
N ASP A 238 -1.60 -6.93 1.90
CA ASP A 238 -0.41 -6.90 2.75
C ASP A 238 -0.79 -6.31 4.12
N LEU A 239 -0.63 -7.10 5.18
CA LEU A 239 -1.01 -6.72 6.54
C LEU A 239 -0.10 -5.65 7.15
N GLU A 240 1.03 -5.32 6.54
CA GLU A 240 1.80 -4.13 6.90
C GLU A 240 1.02 -2.84 6.61
N TRP A 241 0.14 -2.85 5.58
CA TRP A 241 -0.49 -1.64 5.06
C TRP A 241 -2.00 -1.63 5.07
N SER A 242 -2.65 -2.78 4.98
CA SER A 242 -4.07 -2.84 4.71
C SER A 242 -4.72 -4.11 5.25
N ASP A 243 -5.91 -3.93 5.79
CA ASP A 243 -6.82 -5.02 6.19
C ASP A 243 -7.67 -5.55 5.02
N GLY A 244 -7.40 -5.13 3.78
CA GLY A 244 -8.17 -5.52 2.59
C GLY A 244 -9.49 -4.81 2.41
N ARG A 245 -9.76 -3.71 3.10
CA ARG A 245 -11.01 -2.94 3.01
C ARG A 245 -11.35 -2.55 1.57
N ALA A 246 -10.35 -2.18 0.76
CA ALA A 246 -10.54 -1.82 -0.64
C ALA A 246 -11.07 -2.99 -1.48
N TYR A 247 -10.66 -4.22 -1.17
CA TYR A 247 -11.14 -5.42 -1.85
C TYR A 247 -12.56 -5.78 -1.40
N ARG A 248 -12.85 -5.68 -0.08
CA ARG A 248 -14.23 -5.88 0.43
C ARG A 248 -15.22 -4.91 -0.23
N ALA A 249 -14.83 -3.66 -0.45
CA ALA A 249 -15.66 -2.68 -1.15
C ALA A 249 -15.93 -3.02 -2.62
N LEU A 250 -15.16 -3.93 -3.21
CA LEU A 250 -15.36 -4.47 -4.57
C LEU A 250 -16.11 -5.82 -4.59
N GLY A 251 -16.58 -6.28 -3.44
CA GLY A 251 -17.31 -7.54 -3.30
C GLY A 251 -16.43 -8.77 -3.07
N PHE A 252 -15.12 -8.59 -2.82
CA PHE A 252 -14.27 -9.71 -2.44
C PHE A 252 -14.55 -10.13 -0.99
N GLU A 253 -14.60 -11.43 -0.77
CA GLU A 253 -14.75 -12.05 0.53
C GLU A 253 -13.40 -12.47 1.08
N PHE A 254 -13.22 -12.34 2.40
CA PHE A 254 -12.05 -12.86 3.10
C PHE A 254 -12.05 -14.39 3.07
N VAL A 255 -10.88 -14.98 2.83
CA VAL A 255 -10.72 -16.45 2.79
C VAL A 255 -9.91 -16.94 3.98
N ASP A 256 -8.66 -16.49 4.09
CA ASP A 256 -7.72 -16.88 5.16
C ASP A 256 -6.55 -15.91 5.26
N TYR A 257 -5.71 -16.13 6.25
CA TYR A 257 -4.41 -15.45 6.40
C TYR A 257 -3.27 -16.30 5.85
N ARG A 258 -2.37 -15.67 5.14
CA ARG A 258 -1.07 -16.23 4.77
C ARG A 258 -0.06 -15.94 5.87
N ARG A 259 0.78 -16.94 6.14
CA ARG A 259 1.81 -16.84 7.19
C ARG A 259 2.77 -15.69 6.92
N PRO A 260 3.31 -15.07 7.98
CA PRO A 260 4.45 -14.17 7.89
C PRO A 260 5.60 -14.78 7.11
N VAL A 261 6.37 -13.92 6.45
CA VAL A 261 7.57 -14.28 5.69
C VAL A 261 8.77 -13.67 6.36
N LEU A 262 9.80 -14.48 6.57
CA LEU A 262 11.07 -14.04 7.10
C LEU A 262 11.95 -13.50 5.96
N PHE A 263 12.59 -12.36 6.22
CA PHE A 263 13.49 -11.70 5.28
C PHE A 263 14.87 -11.49 5.89
N ARG A 264 15.87 -11.58 5.05
CA ARG A 264 17.20 -11.02 5.29
C ARG A 264 17.26 -9.64 4.66
N ILE A 265 17.83 -8.71 5.39
CA ILE A 265 18.03 -7.32 4.96
C ILE A 265 19.52 -7.08 4.84
N ASP A 266 19.97 -6.62 3.70
CA ASP A 266 21.31 -6.15 3.48
C ASP A 266 21.50 -4.80 4.20
N PRO A 267 22.43 -4.69 5.17
CA PRO A 267 22.58 -3.46 5.96
C PRO A 267 23.14 -2.26 5.17
N LEU A 268 23.71 -2.49 3.99
CA LEU A 268 24.29 -1.43 3.15
C LEU A 268 23.24 -0.89 2.15
N THR A 269 22.49 -1.79 1.53
CA THR A 269 21.54 -1.44 0.46
C THR A 269 20.08 -1.39 0.93
N TRP A 270 19.80 -1.89 2.14
CA TRP A 270 18.45 -2.05 2.70
C TRP A 270 17.52 -2.90 1.82
N GLN A 271 18.09 -3.73 0.95
CA GLN A 271 17.31 -4.65 0.14
C GLN A 271 16.91 -5.88 0.95
N ARG A 272 15.60 -6.22 0.89
CA ARG A 272 15.09 -7.43 1.53
C ARG A 272 15.09 -8.60 0.58
N THR A 273 15.51 -9.77 1.07
CA THR A 273 15.43 -11.05 0.37
C THR A 273 14.66 -12.05 1.22
N ALA A 274 13.60 -12.62 0.68
CA ALA A 274 12.83 -13.64 1.40
C ALA A 274 13.69 -14.89 1.65
N VAL A 275 13.62 -15.41 2.85
CA VAL A 275 14.29 -16.67 3.22
C VAL A 275 13.46 -17.82 2.66
N ASP A 276 13.99 -18.49 1.64
CA ASP A 276 13.41 -19.72 1.10
C ASP A 276 14.16 -20.92 1.71
N SER A 277 13.49 -21.64 2.58
CA SER A 277 14.05 -22.86 3.22
C SER A 277 14.45 -23.96 2.23
N ARG A 278 14.04 -23.84 0.97
CA ARG A 278 14.35 -24.81 -0.11
C ARG A 278 15.59 -24.45 -0.94
N LYS A 279 16.04 -23.20 -0.86
CA LYS A 279 17.21 -22.72 -1.61
C LYS A 279 18.33 -22.46 -0.62
N GLY A 280 19.45 -23.17 -0.80
CA GLY A 280 20.68 -22.86 -0.08
C GLY A 280 21.04 -21.38 -0.27
N VAL A 281 21.24 -20.67 0.81
CA VAL A 281 21.40 -19.21 0.83
C VAL A 281 22.82 -18.87 0.44
N SER A 282 23.02 -18.10 -0.64
CA SER A 282 24.24 -17.34 -0.82
C SER A 282 24.33 -16.34 0.34
N SER A 283 25.38 -16.45 1.15
CA SER A 283 25.61 -15.52 2.26
C SER A 283 25.86 -14.11 1.69
N PRO A 284 25.11 -13.09 2.12
CA PRO A 284 25.48 -11.72 1.81
C PRO A 284 26.82 -11.39 2.45
N VAL A 285 27.55 -10.44 1.88
CA VAL A 285 28.76 -9.88 2.45
C VAL A 285 28.37 -9.12 3.73
N GLY A 286 28.79 -9.62 4.90
CA GLY A 286 28.45 -9.05 6.21
C GLY A 286 27.34 -9.82 6.96
N SER A 287 27.12 -9.45 8.24
CA SER A 287 26.05 -10.02 9.05
C SER A 287 24.71 -9.38 8.66
N PRO A 288 23.76 -10.14 8.08
CA PRO A 288 22.48 -9.58 7.66
C PRO A 288 21.66 -9.13 8.87
N LEU A 289 20.80 -8.15 8.64
CA LEU A 289 19.69 -7.86 9.51
C LEU A 289 18.51 -8.79 9.17
N TRP A 290 17.60 -8.96 10.12
CA TRP A 290 16.47 -9.85 9.95
C TRP A 290 15.15 -9.12 10.16
N TYR A 291 14.15 -9.49 9.42
CA TYR A 291 12.82 -8.94 9.55
C TYR A 291 11.76 -10.01 9.22
N MET A 292 10.73 -10.11 10.06
CA MET A 292 9.55 -10.92 9.76
C MET A 292 8.35 -10.01 9.54
N ASN A 293 7.70 -10.12 8.37
CA ASN A 293 6.50 -9.34 8.06
C ASN A 293 5.26 -9.90 8.78
N PHE A 294 4.11 -9.26 8.60
CA PHE A 294 2.85 -9.69 9.23
C PHE A 294 2.01 -10.64 8.37
N GLY A 295 2.56 -11.09 7.24
CA GLY A 295 1.84 -11.92 6.29
C GLY A 295 0.84 -11.12 5.44
N SER A 296 -0.17 -11.81 4.94
CA SER A 296 -1.20 -11.18 4.10
C SER A 296 -2.57 -11.84 4.30
N ALA A 297 -3.63 -11.06 4.11
CA ALA A 297 -4.99 -11.56 4.06
C ALA A 297 -5.38 -11.91 2.63
N ARG A 298 -5.87 -13.12 2.40
CA ARG A 298 -6.34 -13.57 1.09
C ARG A 298 -7.82 -13.26 0.92
N TYR A 299 -8.15 -12.71 -0.24
CA TYR A 299 -9.50 -12.35 -0.64
C TYR A 299 -9.86 -13.01 -1.96
N ARG A 300 -11.15 -13.34 -2.13
CA ARG A 300 -11.69 -13.94 -3.35
C ARG A 300 -13.00 -13.28 -3.74
N LEU A 301 -13.15 -12.98 -5.02
CA LEU A 301 -14.39 -12.61 -5.66
C LEU A 301 -14.89 -13.81 -6.48
N ARG A 302 -15.98 -14.45 -6.09
CA ARG A 302 -16.65 -15.51 -6.84
C ARG A 302 -17.60 -14.86 -7.85
N LEU A 303 -17.59 -15.35 -9.08
CA LEU A 303 -18.38 -14.81 -10.20
C LEU A 303 -19.38 -15.85 -10.71
N ARG A 304 -19.07 -17.13 -10.45
CA ARG A 304 -19.90 -18.31 -10.78
C ARG A 304 -19.80 -19.34 -9.68
#